data_2bd2e33505939df6083ec6085c4c065e
#
_entry.id   2bd2e33505939df6083ec6085c4c065e
#
_cell.length_a   1.000
_cell.length_b   1.000
_cell.length_c   1.000
_cell.angle_alpha   90.00
_cell.angle_beta   90.00
_cell.angle_gamma   90.00
#
_symmetry.space_group_name_H-M   'P 1'
#
loop_
_entity.id
_entity.type
_entity.pdbx_description
1 polymer ?
#
loop_
_entity_poly.entity_id
_entity_poly.type
_entity_poly.pdbx_seq_one_letter_code
_entity_poly.pdbx_strand_id
1 'polypeptide(L)'
;MPNENSLAKAAALAAVIAGPLFLTLLALFDYEESAPCTFPLDWSEVLSGAPVLFFLLVVSVIIGAALALPTCLVAGGILRFLGDRVPITRPLIIWIGIGTGLALAVLEIGFGEVNSIASYAFIGTAMACAAIVRTRLVWE
;
A
#
# COMPACT_ATOMS: atom_id res chain seq x y z
N MET A 1 -26.39 2.44 10.38
CA MET A 1 -25.75 2.19 9.07
C MET A 1 -24.40 2.91 9.06
N PRO A 2 -23.29 2.22 8.89
CA PRO A 2 -21.98 2.87 8.82
C PRO A 2 -21.98 3.85 7.65
N ASN A 3 -21.45 5.04 7.89
CA ASN A 3 -21.47 6.15 6.93
C ASN A 3 -20.68 5.78 5.67
N GLU A 4 -21.32 5.76 4.49
CA GLU A 4 -20.65 5.45 3.21
C GLU A 4 -19.43 6.35 2.96
N ASN A 5 -19.48 7.57 3.46
CA ASN A 5 -18.37 8.51 3.42
C ASN A 5 -17.12 8.03 4.19
N SER A 6 -17.25 7.10 5.14
CA SER A 6 -16.09 6.60 5.91
C SER A 6 -15.21 5.65 5.08
N LEU A 7 -15.83 4.77 4.28
CA LEU A 7 -15.09 3.85 3.41
C LEU A 7 -14.37 4.60 2.29
N ALA A 8 -15.07 5.54 1.64
CA ALA A 8 -14.47 6.34 0.56
C ALA A 8 -13.28 7.17 1.07
N LYS A 9 -13.41 7.79 2.25
CA LYS A 9 -12.31 8.54 2.88
C LYS A 9 -11.14 7.63 3.26
N ALA A 10 -11.43 6.45 3.81
CA ALA A 10 -10.40 5.48 4.17
C ALA A 10 -9.66 4.95 2.93
N ALA A 11 -10.39 4.62 1.86
CA ALA A 11 -9.82 4.18 0.59
C ALA A 11 -8.98 5.28 -0.08
N ALA A 12 -9.46 6.53 -0.07
CA ALA A 12 -8.71 7.66 -0.61
C ALA A 12 -7.40 7.90 0.17
N LEU A 13 -7.44 7.83 1.50
CA LEU A 13 -6.24 7.95 2.32
C LEU A 13 -5.23 6.83 2.03
N ALA A 14 -5.71 5.58 1.99
CA ALA A 14 -4.87 4.44 1.66
C ALA A 14 -4.24 4.58 0.26
N ALA A 15 -5.02 5.04 -0.72
CA ALA A 15 -4.56 5.25 -2.09
C ALA A 15 -3.46 6.32 -2.21
N VAL A 16 -3.59 7.44 -1.49
CA VAL A 16 -2.57 8.50 -1.47
C VAL A 16 -1.27 8.01 -0.83
N ILE A 17 -1.36 7.19 0.21
CA ILE A 17 -0.19 6.67 0.93
C ILE A 17 0.46 5.49 0.18
N ALA A 18 -0.30 4.75 -0.62
CA ALA A 18 0.17 3.53 -1.29
C ALA A 18 1.42 3.75 -2.15
N GLY A 19 1.44 4.79 -2.97
CA GLY A 19 2.57 5.10 -3.84
C GLY A 19 3.85 5.43 -3.09
N PRO A 20 3.87 6.46 -2.23
CA PRO A 20 5.03 6.78 -1.40
C PRO A 20 5.50 5.61 -0.53
N LEU A 21 4.58 4.84 0.04
CA LEU A 21 4.90 3.68 0.85
C LEU A 21 5.59 2.59 0.03
N PHE A 22 5.10 2.32 -1.18
CA PHE A 22 5.72 1.36 -2.09
C PHE A 22 7.16 1.76 -2.43
N LEU A 23 7.39 3.03 -2.78
CA LEU A 23 8.75 3.54 -3.06
C LEU A 23 9.67 3.44 -1.84
N THR A 24 9.14 3.76 -0.65
CA THR A 24 9.92 3.68 0.59
C THR A 24 10.31 2.24 0.90
N LEU A 25 9.38 1.29 0.76
CA LEU A 25 9.66 -0.12 0.98
C LEU A 25 10.62 -0.67 -0.08
N LEU A 26 10.44 -0.27 -1.35
CA LEU A 26 11.34 -0.66 -2.41
C LEU A 26 12.78 -0.20 -2.11
N ALA A 27 12.97 1.07 -1.74
CA ALA A 27 14.27 1.60 -1.38
C ALA A 27 14.86 0.92 -0.13
N LEU A 28 14.03 0.56 0.85
CA LEU A 28 14.47 -0.12 2.07
C LEU A 28 14.96 -1.54 1.77
N PHE A 29 14.24 -2.30 0.96
CA PHE A 29 14.63 -3.67 0.60
C PHE A 29 15.84 -3.69 -0.34
N ASP A 30 15.95 -2.73 -1.26
CA ASP A 30 17.11 -2.58 -2.15
C ASP A 30 18.38 -2.22 -1.35
N TYR A 31 18.23 -1.46 -0.27
CA TYR A 31 19.32 -1.08 0.62
C TYR A 31 19.90 -2.29 1.38
N GLU A 32 19.07 -3.25 1.80
CA GLU A 32 19.54 -4.46 2.50
C GLU A 32 20.38 -5.37 1.60
N GLU A 33 20.12 -5.39 0.30
CA GLU A 33 20.86 -6.23 -0.67
C GLU A 33 22.13 -5.54 -1.18
N SER A 34 22.18 -4.22 -1.13
CA SER A 34 23.35 -3.42 -1.49
C SER A 34 24.32 -3.35 -0.31
N ALA A 35 25.61 -3.64 -0.53
CA ALA A 35 26.65 -3.53 0.49
C ALA A 35 26.63 -2.15 1.16
N PRO A 36 27.07 -2.03 2.44
CA PRO A 36 26.98 -0.79 3.21
C PRO A 36 27.71 0.34 2.48
N CYS A 37 26.97 1.10 1.70
CA CYS A 37 27.45 2.35 1.14
C CYS A 37 27.60 3.32 2.32
N THR A 38 28.83 3.65 2.68
CA THR A 38 29.11 4.85 3.45
C THR A 38 28.65 6.03 2.61
N PHE A 39 27.45 6.50 2.87
CA PHE A 39 26.97 7.75 2.30
C PHE A 39 27.71 8.92 2.98
N PRO A 40 28.70 9.54 2.37
CA PRO A 40 28.96 10.91 2.68
C PRO A 40 27.71 11.66 2.20
N LEU A 41 26.84 12.07 3.13
CA LEU A 41 25.72 12.96 2.84
C LEU A 41 26.29 14.29 2.36
N ASP A 42 26.57 14.37 1.07
CA ASP A 42 26.88 15.64 0.44
C ASP A 42 25.55 16.37 0.18
N TRP A 43 25.27 17.37 0.99
CA TRP A 43 24.05 18.17 0.89
C TRP A 43 23.87 18.80 -0.49
N SER A 44 24.95 19.01 -1.25
CA SER A 44 24.90 19.53 -2.61
C SER A 44 24.28 18.51 -3.58
N GLU A 45 24.58 17.23 -3.41
CA GLU A 45 23.97 16.16 -4.21
C GLU A 45 22.49 15.94 -3.84
N VAL A 46 22.16 16.00 -2.55
CA VAL A 46 20.77 15.90 -2.09
C VAL A 46 19.93 17.06 -2.64
N LEU A 47 20.43 18.29 -2.61
CA LEU A 47 19.71 19.44 -3.16
C LEU A 47 19.54 19.35 -4.68
N SER A 48 20.55 18.88 -5.40
CA SER A 48 20.45 18.70 -6.86
C SER A 48 19.48 17.59 -7.27
N GLY A 49 19.34 16.54 -6.44
CA GLY A 49 18.39 15.43 -6.63
C GLY A 49 16.96 15.74 -6.17
N ALA A 50 16.77 16.77 -5.34
CA ALA A 50 15.46 17.08 -4.75
C ALA A 50 14.31 17.26 -5.78
N PRO A 51 14.49 17.95 -6.93
CA PRO A 51 13.43 18.07 -7.93
C PRO A 51 13.03 16.73 -8.53
N VAL A 52 14.00 15.85 -8.76
CA VAL A 52 13.75 14.49 -9.30
C VAL A 52 13.00 13.65 -8.29
N LEU A 53 13.41 13.68 -7.02
CA LEU A 53 12.73 12.97 -5.94
C LEU A 53 11.29 13.47 -5.75
N PHE A 54 11.09 14.79 -5.81
CA PHE A 54 9.75 15.38 -5.74
C PHE A 54 8.87 14.94 -6.91
N PHE A 55 9.40 14.93 -8.13
CA PHE A 55 8.70 14.46 -9.32
C PHE A 55 8.33 12.98 -9.19
N LEU A 56 9.27 12.11 -8.79
CA LEU A 56 9.02 10.69 -8.55
C LEU A 56 7.94 10.47 -7.48
N LEU A 57 7.95 11.25 -6.41
CA LEU A 57 6.95 11.18 -5.36
C LEU A 57 5.55 11.55 -5.91
N VAL A 58 5.43 12.62 -6.68
CA VAL A 58 4.15 13.03 -7.28
C VAL A 58 3.63 11.96 -8.24
N VAL A 59 4.48 11.45 -9.12
CA VAL A 59 4.12 10.38 -10.06
C VAL A 59 3.71 9.11 -9.31
N SER A 60 4.44 8.75 -8.26
CA SER A 60 4.13 7.60 -7.41
C SER A 60 2.78 7.73 -6.72
N VAL A 61 2.42 8.92 -6.21
CA VAL A 61 1.09 9.17 -5.63
C VAL A 61 -0.01 8.97 -6.67
N ILE A 62 0.18 9.51 -7.89
CA ILE A 62 -0.83 9.40 -8.96
C ILE A 62 -1.03 7.93 -9.37
N ILE A 63 0.06 7.21 -9.64
CA ILE A 63 0.00 5.79 -10.05
C ILE A 63 -0.54 4.94 -8.91
N GLY A 64 -0.02 5.14 -7.69
CA GLY A 64 -0.47 4.44 -6.50
C GLY A 64 -1.96 4.64 -6.24
N ALA A 65 -2.44 5.88 -6.35
CA ALA A 65 -3.86 6.19 -6.20
C ALA A 65 -4.72 5.54 -7.30
N ALA A 66 -4.28 5.58 -8.55
CA ALA A 66 -5.02 5.00 -9.67
C ALA A 66 -5.21 3.48 -9.53
N LEU A 67 -4.22 2.78 -8.99
CA LEU A 67 -4.24 1.33 -8.80
C LEU A 67 -4.89 0.91 -7.47
N ALA A 68 -4.54 1.60 -6.37
CA ALA A 68 -4.99 1.22 -5.04
C ALA A 68 -6.44 1.65 -4.75
N LEU A 69 -6.92 2.76 -5.31
CA LEU A 69 -8.25 3.28 -5.00
C LEU A 69 -9.37 2.31 -5.43
N PRO A 70 -9.45 1.85 -6.71
CA PRO A 70 -10.50 0.90 -7.10
C PRO A 70 -10.38 -0.41 -6.33
N THR A 71 -9.16 -0.90 -6.10
CA THR A 71 -8.91 -2.14 -5.36
C THR A 71 -9.38 -2.02 -3.90
N CYS A 72 -9.04 -0.91 -3.22
CA CYS A 72 -9.45 -0.65 -1.84
C CYS A 72 -10.98 -0.46 -1.72
N LEU A 73 -11.62 0.18 -2.69
CA LEU A 73 -13.08 0.35 -2.69
C LEU A 73 -13.82 -0.97 -2.88
N VAL A 74 -13.39 -1.78 -3.85
CA VAL A 74 -14.03 -3.07 -4.12
C VAL A 74 -13.78 -4.05 -2.97
N ALA A 75 -12.52 -4.28 -2.61
CA ALA A 75 -12.17 -5.20 -1.53
C ALA A 75 -12.72 -4.72 -0.17
N GLY A 76 -12.58 -3.43 0.13
CA GLY A 76 -13.11 -2.83 1.34
C GLY A 76 -14.64 -2.88 1.42
N GLY A 77 -15.33 -2.68 0.31
CA GLY A 77 -16.80 -2.80 0.21
C GLY A 77 -17.27 -4.24 0.46
N ILE A 78 -16.62 -5.22 -0.17
CA ILE A 78 -16.92 -6.65 0.04
C ILE A 78 -16.67 -7.04 1.49
N LEU A 79 -15.51 -6.69 2.05
CA LEU A 79 -15.15 -7.03 3.43
C LEU A 79 -16.06 -6.34 4.45
N ARG A 80 -16.48 -5.11 4.19
CA ARG A 80 -17.48 -4.44 5.01
C ARG A 80 -18.81 -5.18 5.00
N PHE A 81 -19.31 -5.53 3.80
CA PHE A 81 -20.55 -6.30 3.67
C PHE A 81 -20.50 -7.66 4.38
N LEU A 82 -19.34 -8.35 4.27
CA LEU A 82 -19.13 -9.59 5.02
C LEU A 82 -19.08 -9.34 6.53
N GLY A 83 -18.41 -8.28 6.98
CA GLY A 83 -18.26 -7.93 8.39
C GLY A 83 -19.57 -7.60 9.09
N ASP A 84 -20.57 -7.09 8.34
CA ASP A 84 -21.91 -6.86 8.86
C ASP A 84 -22.68 -8.19 9.06
N ARG A 85 -22.41 -9.20 8.24
CA ARG A 85 -23.07 -10.51 8.30
C ARG A 85 -22.32 -11.54 9.15
N VAL A 86 -20.99 -11.47 9.14
CA VAL A 86 -20.11 -12.46 9.79
C VAL A 86 -19.11 -11.75 10.67
N PRO A 87 -19.37 -11.62 11.98
CA PRO A 87 -18.52 -10.85 12.91
C PRO A 87 -17.06 -11.32 12.96
N ILE A 88 -16.80 -12.59 12.62
CA ILE A 88 -15.44 -13.16 12.58
C ILE A 88 -14.53 -12.49 11.54
N THR A 89 -15.09 -11.76 10.56
CA THR A 89 -14.31 -11.04 9.54
C THR A 89 -13.91 -9.62 9.98
N ARG A 90 -14.31 -9.17 11.16
CA ARG A 90 -13.97 -7.85 11.72
C ARG A 90 -12.53 -7.69 12.19
N PRO A 91 -11.82 -8.73 12.69
CA PRO A 91 -10.44 -8.57 13.15
C PRO A 91 -9.51 -8.04 12.06
N LEU A 92 -8.58 -7.17 12.47
CA LEU A 92 -7.57 -6.55 11.60
C LEU A 92 -6.74 -7.60 10.82
N ILE A 93 -6.41 -8.72 11.48
CA ILE A 93 -5.60 -9.78 10.89
C ILE A 93 -6.22 -10.40 9.65
N ILE A 94 -7.56 -10.51 9.61
CA ILE A 94 -8.28 -11.04 8.45
C ILE A 94 -8.17 -10.06 7.27
N TRP A 95 -8.26 -8.76 7.52
CA TRP A 95 -8.11 -7.73 6.51
C TRP A 95 -6.70 -7.72 5.91
N ILE A 96 -5.69 -7.82 6.77
CA ILE A 96 -4.29 -7.93 6.34
C ILE A 96 -4.10 -9.22 5.53
N GLY A 97 -4.61 -10.36 5.99
CA GLY A 97 -4.51 -11.63 5.29
C GLY A 97 -5.15 -11.60 3.90
N ILE A 98 -6.32 -10.99 3.75
CA ILE A 98 -7.00 -10.83 2.45
C ILE A 98 -6.21 -9.86 1.56
N GLY A 99 -5.71 -8.75 2.09
CA GLY A 99 -4.86 -7.82 1.35
C GLY A 99 -3.59 -8.50 0.82
N THR A 100 -2.95 -9.30 1.65
CA THR A 100 -1.78 -10.09 1.26
C THR A 100 -2.13 -11.13 0.20
N GLY A 101 -3.21 -11.87 0.37
CA GLY A 101 -3.67 -12.88 -0.59
C GLY A 101 -4.00 -12.28 -1.96
N LEU A 102 -4.65 -11.12 -2.00
CA LEU A 102 -4.92 -10.40 -3.24
C LEU A 102 -3.62 -9.91 -3.90
N ALA A 103 -2.66 -9.41 -3.12
CA ALA A 103 -1.37 -8.98 -3.65
C ALA A 103 -0.61 -10.15 -4.28
N LEU A 104 -0.57 -11.30 -3.60
CA LEU A 104 0.07 -12.51 -4.11
C LEU A 104 -0.61 -12.99 -5.41
N ALA A 105 -1.94 -13.02 -5.44
CA ALA A 105 -2.69 -13.41 -6.64
C ALA A 105 -2.38 -12.48 -7.84
N VAL A 106 -2.29 -11.17 -7.61
CA VAL A 106 -1.93 -10.20 -8.67
C VAL A 106 -0.50 -10.42 -9.15
N LEU A 107 0.44 -10.71 -8.23
CA LEU A 107 1.83 -10.97 -8.60
C LEU A 107 1.98 -12.25 -9.41
N GLU A 108 1.33 -13.35 -9.00
CA GLU A 108 1.39 -14.60 -9.74
C GLU A 108 0.76 -14.51 -11.13
N ILE A 109 -0.43 -13.89 -11.22
CA ILE A 109 -1.16 -13.79 -12.50
C ILE A 109 -0.54 -12.75 -13.42
N GLY A 110 -0.05 -11.63 -12.87
CA GLY A 110 0.42 -10.49 -13.63
C GLY A 110 1.90 -10.54 -14.02
N PHE A 111 2.76 -11.03 -13.13
CA PHE A 111 4.21 -10.93 -13.27
C PHE A 111 4.94 -12.27 -13.27
N GLY A 112 4.31 -13.36 -12.80
CA GLY A 112 4.92 -14.70 -12.77
C GLY A 112 6.08 -14.86 -11.80
N GLU A 113 6.50 -13.80 -11.10
CA GLU A 113 7.61 -13.79 -10.16
C GLU A 113 7.19 -13.18 -8.81
N VAL A 114 7.22 -14.02 -7.75
CA VAL A 114 6.88 -13.58 -6.39
C VAL A 114 8.13 -13.22 -5.57
N ASN A 115 9.31 -13.60 -6.02
CA ASN A 115 10.57 -13.49 -5.25
C ASN A 115 11.44 -12.28 -5.65
N SER A 116 10.84 -11.19 -6.10
CA SER A 116 11.57 -9.94 -6.37
C SER A 116 11.40 -8.94 -5.23
N ILE A 117 12.36 -8.04 -5.05
CA ILE A 117 12.30 -6.91 -4.11
C ILE A 117 11.01 -6.10 -4.32
N ALA A 118 10.64 -5.87 -5.58
CA ALA A 118 9.41 -5.17 -5.94
C ALA A 118 8.16 -5.91 -5.45
N SER A 119 8.17 -7.25 -5.48
CA SER A 119 7.07 -8.08 -4.98
C SER A 119 6.90 -7.95 -3.47
N TYR A 120 7.98 -7.94 -2.70
CA TYR A 120 7.93 -7.72 -1.24
C TYR A 120 7.42 -6.32 -0.91
N ALA A 121 7.89 -5.29 -1.61
CA ALA A 121 7.41 -3.92 -1.45
C ALA A 121 5.91 -3.81 -1.78
N PHE A 122 5.44 -4.51 -2.82
CA PHE A 122 4.03 -4.52 -3.21
C PHE A 122 3.15 -5.21 -2.16
N ILE A 123 3.58 -6.36 -1.64
CA ILE A 123 2.88 -7.08 -0.56
C ILE A 123 2.80 -6.21 0.69
N GLY A 124 3.92 -5.60 1.13
CA GLY A 124 3.96 -4.72 2.29
C GLY A 124 3.02 -3.51 2.15
N THR A 125 2.96 -2.92 0.96
CA THR A 125 2.03 -1.83 0.64
C THR A 125 0.57 -2.28 0.73
N ALA A 126 0.24 -3.45 0.19
CA ALA A 126 -1.12 -3.99 0.24
C ALA A 126 -1.56 -4.29 1.69
N MET A 127 -0.67 -4.84 2.51
CA MET A 127 -0.92 -5.06 3.95
C MET A 127 -1.22 -3.74 4.67
N ALA A 128 -0.41 -2.72 4.45
CA ALA A 128 -0.58 -1.40 5.06
C ALA A 128 -1.89 -0.73 4.60
N CYS A 129 -2.22 -0.79 3.32
CA CYS A 129 -3.48 -0.27 2.79
C CYS A 129 -4.69 -0.97 3.43
N ALA A 130 -4.67 -2.29 3.53
CA ALA A 130 -5.73 -3.07 4.19
C ALA A 130 -5.88 -2.68 5.67
N ALA A 131 -4.76 -2.48 6.39
CA ALA A 131 -4.75 -2.02 7.77
C ALA A 131 -5.34 -0.61 7.93
N ILE A 132 -4.96 0.33 7.05
CA ILE A 132 -5.48 1.71 7.06
C ILE A 132 -6.99 1.71 6.83
N VAL A 133 -7.47 0.98 5.81
CA VAL A 133 -8.91 0.90 5.53
C VAL A 133 -9.65 0.32 6.73
N ARG A 134 -9.17 -0.79 7.31
CA ARG A 134 -9.80 -1.42 8.47
C ARG A 134 -9.84 -0.54 9.71
N THR A 135 -8.76 0.17 10.02
CA THR A 135 -8.69 1.02 11.22
C THR A 135 -9.54 2.28 11.13
N ARG A 136 -9.85 2.73 9.92
CA ARG A 136 -10.71 3.88 9.67
C ARG A 136 -12.19 3.55 9.53
N LEU A 137 -12.53 2.26 9.36
CA LEU A 137 -13.92 1.81 9.37
C LEU A 137 -14.43 1.76 10.81
N VAL A 138 -15.47 2.55 11.09
CA VAL A 138 -16.20 2.53 12.36
C VAL A 138 -17.30 1.46 12.25
N TRP A 139 -17.26 0.49 13.13
CA TRP A 139 -18.28 -0.54 13.30
C TRP A 139 -19.20 -0.12 14.46
N GLU A 140 -20.41 0.22 14.15
CA GLU A 140 -21.49 0.42 15.14
C GLU A 140 -22.17 -0.90 15.47
#